data_a87c71e4e7d3e31fbc49e6ee1bc1e62b
#
_entry.id   a87c71e4e7d3e31fbc49e6ee1bc1e62b
#
_cell.length_a   1.000
_cell.length_b   1.000
_cell.length_c   1.000
_cell.angle_alpha   90.00
_cell.angle_beta   90.00
_cell.angle_gamma   90.00
#
_symmetry.space_group_name_H-M   'P 1'
#
loop_
_entity.id
_entity.type
_entity.pdbx_description
1 polymer ?
#
loop_
_entity_poly.entity_id
_entity_poly.type
_entity_poly.pdbx_seq_one_letter_code
_entity_poly.pdbx_strand_id
1 'polypeptide(L)'
;MIKPKLKTKSPNFSSGPTKKPDSWSLNGLDKSLLGRYHRSKYISDYVDEIFLDLKNILNIPSNYKVLLSPGSCSGAIQSVIWSLLGKRRITSIIYDFWGEKWSNEIKKLKYKQEIRSSLNGNMPILNEICPSNDIFFVWTGTSTGMSIDNISWIPNNQTGIVVSDITSSVFMNRIEWEKLDAAVFSWQKAIGSESQHGIIVLSPKALDRLKENKKKLVPNIIDLNNREKIINTPSLLCFSDFRFCLSWYKNKGGLNWANKKCKDNRLVLDKWVESNDYLENFAKEKKYRALSTSYFLFKNKVRKKEIEKVFSFLEYENIAYDIRSYRKAPLGIRIWTGPTILKKDLN
;
A
#
# COMPACT_ATOMS: atom_id res chain seq x y z
N MET A 1 -25.90 -9.99 22.58
CA MET A 1 -25.03 -8.82 22.43
C MET A 1 -25.85 -7.56 22.54
N ILE A 2 -25.36 -6.54 23.23
CA ILE A 2 -26.06 -5.26 23.38
C ILE A 2 -25.73 -4.41 22.16
N LYS A 3 -26.76 -3.84 21.49
CA LYS A 3 -26.55 -2.94 20.35
C LYS A 3 -25.86 -1.64 20.80
N PRO A 4 -24.86 -1.16 20.08
CA PRO A 4 -24.30 0.16 20.32
C PRO A 4 -25.39 1.25 20.19
N LYS A 5 -25.40 2.21 21.09
CA LYS A 5 -26.30 3.35 21.01
C LYS A 5 -25.96 4.32 19.88
N LEU A 6 -24.66 4.44 19.56
CA LEU A 6 -24.15 5.26 18.46
C LEU A 6 -23.84 4.35 17.27
N LYS A 7 -24.20 4.78 16.07
CA LYS A 7 -23.85 4.10 14.82
C LYS A 7 -22.81 4.92 14.05
N THR A 8 -21.92 4.23 13.37
CA THR A 8 -20.98 4.85 12.44
C THR A 8 -21.73 5.51 11.27
N LYS A 9 -21.23 6.64 10.77
CA LYS A 9 -21.74 7.23 9.53
C LYS A 9 -21.44 6.33 8.33
N SER A 10 -20.31 5.62 8.37
CA SER A 10 -19.92 4.64 7.35
C SER A 10 -19.26 3.44 8.03
N PRO A 11 -19.77 2.21 7.82
CA PRO A 11 -19.22 0.99 8.39
C PRO A 11 -17.99 0.45 7.63
N ASN A 12 -17.50 1.13 6.60
CA ASN A 12 -16.44 0.64 5.70
C ASN A 12 -15.06 0.84 6.32
N PHE A 13 -14.54 -0.19 6.99
CA PHE A 13 -13.20 -0.19 7.60
C PHE A 13 -12.21 -1.12 6.88
N SER A 14 -12.53 -1.55 5.66
CA SER A 14 -11.64 -2.35 4.82
C SER A 14 -10.29 -1.69 4.63
N SER A 15 -9.22 -2.49 4.70
CA SER A 15 -7.85 -2.04 4.42
C SER A 15 -7.49 -2.04 2.92
N GLY A 16 -8.49 -2.20 2.04
CA GLY A 16 -8.33 -2.02 0.60
C GLY A 16 -9.14 -2.98 -0.27
N PRO A 17 -10.00 -2.44 -1.13
CA PRO A 17 -10.28 -1.00 -1.30
C PRO A 17 -10.77 -0.36 -0.01
N THR A 18 -10.51 0.95 0.14
CA THR A 18 -10.90 1.68 1.34
C THR A 18 -12.12 2.57 1.08
N LYS A 19 -12.72 3.05 2.17
CA LYS A 19 -13.82 4.02 2.09
C LYS A 19 -13.48 5.19 1.16
N LYS A 20 -14.44 5.61 0.33
CA LYS A 20 -14.35 6.82 -0.49
C LYS A 20 -14.27 8.10 0.37
N PRO A 21 -13.69 9.20 -0.15
CA PRO A 21 -13.85 10.53 0.44
C PRO A 21 -15.33 10.89 0.66
N ASP A 22 -15.68 11.59 1.74
CA ASP A 22 -17.08 11.93 2.03
C ASP A 22 -17.74 12.85 0.96
N SER A 23 -16.93 13.63 0.23
CA SER A 23 -17.38 14.46 -0.88
C SER A 23 -17.46 13.73 -2.22
N TRP A 24 -17.07 12.44 -2.26
CA TRP A 24 -17.07 11.68 -3.51
C TRP A 24 -18.50 11.40 -3.97
N SER A 25 -18.71 11.55 -5.27
CA SER A 25 -19.96 11.16 -5.93
C SER A 25 -19.71 10.79 -7.38
N LEU A 26 -20.59 9.99 -7.98
CA LEU A 26 -20.55 9.68 -9.40
C LEU A 26 -20.66 10.92 -10.30
N ASN A 27 -21.35 11.97 -9.85
CA ASN A 27 -21.48 13.22 -10.59
C ASN A 27 -20.21 14.08 -10.58
N GLY A 28 -19.31 13.83 -9.63
CA GLY A 28 -17.99 14.48 -9.58
C GLY A 28 -16.96 13.89 -10.52
N LEU A 29 -17.29 12.80 -11.22
CA LEU A 29 -16.38 12.15 -12.14
C LEU A 29 -16.47 12.79 -13.54
N ASP A 30 -15.31 12.87 -14.21
CA ASP A 30 -15.22 13.37 -15.58
C ASP A 30 -15.77 12.32 -16.56
N LYS A 31 -17.00 12.50 -16.98
CA LYS A 31 -17.71 11.60 -17.89
C LYS A 31 -17.27 11.78 -19.35
N SER A 32 -16.57 12.86 -19.70
CA SER A 32 -16.10 13.12 -21.06
C SER A 32 -15.04 12.13 -21.54
N LEU A 33 -14.44 11.39 -20.61
CA LEU A 33 -13.46 10.34 -20.88
C LEU A 33 -14.12 9.05 -21.38
N LEU A 34 -15.40 8.81 -21.06
CA LEU A 34 -16.05 7.52 -21.30
C LEU A 34 -16.26 7.32 -22.82
N GLY A 35 -15.94 6.10 -23.29
CA GLY A 35 -16.02 5.75 -24.70
C GLY A 35 -14.91 6.37 -25.58
N ARG A 36 -13.97 7.13 -25.02
CA ARG A 36 -12.85 7.68 -25.79
C ARG A 36 -11.77 6.63 -26.05
N TYR A 37 -11.11 6.77 -27.21
CA TYR A 37 -9.96 5.92 -27.54
C TYR A 37 -8.79 6.23 -26.62
N HIS A 38 -8.35 5.25 -25.82
CA HIS A 38 -7.35 5.41 -24.77
C HIS A 38 -5.95 5.85 -25.26
N ARG A 39 -5.63 5.71 -26.57
CA ARG A 39 -4.39 6.21 -27.17
C ARG A 39 -4.58 7.52 -27.92
N SER A 40 -5.75 8.16 -27.84
CA SER A 40 -5.94 9.50 -28.40
C SER A 40 -5.05 10.52 -27.67
N LYS A 41 -4.69 11.60 -28.38
CA LYS A 41 -3.92 12.70 -27.77
C LYS A 41 -4.58 13.23 -26.50
N TYR A 42 -5.89 13.42 -26.52
CA TYR A 42 -6.68 13.90 -25.38
C TYR A 42 -6.49 13.01 -24.14
N ILE A 43 -6.60 11.68 -24.26
CA ILE A 43 -6.43 10.76 -23.13
C ILE A 43 -4.97 10.67 -22.72
N SER A 44 -4.04 10.71 -23.67
CA SER A 44 -2.60 10.74 -23.36
C SER A 44 -2.23 11.96 -22.53
N ASP A 45 -2.70 13.15 -22.91
CA ASP A 45 -2.46 14.40 -22.21
C ASP A 45 -3.09 14.34 -20.78
N TYR A 46 -4.31 13.81 -20.66
CA TYR A 46 -4.99 13.63 -19.38
C TYR A 46 -4.19 12.73 -18.40
N VAL A 47 -3.59 11.67 -18.90
CA VAL A 47 -2.73 10.78 -18.08
C VAL A 47 -1.43 11.49 -17.71
N ASP A 48 -0.86 12.31 -18.60
CA ASP A 48 0.36 13.09 -18.29
C ASP A 48 0.11 14.11 -17.20
N GLU A 49 -1.02 14.79 -17.22
CA GLU A 49 -1.43 15.71 -16.16
C GLU A 49 -1.55 14.99 -14.82
N ILE A 50 -2.16 13.80 -14.79
CA ILE A 50 -2.24 12.98 -13.57
C ILE A 50 -0.84 12.61 -13.06
N PHE A 51 0.08 12.21 -13.94
CA PHE A 51 1.43 11.85 -13.52
C PHE A 51 2.24 13.06 -13.03
N LEU A 52 2.02 14.21 -13.64
CA LEU A 52 2.62 15.47 -13.18
C LEU A 52 2.11 15.85 -11.79
N ASP A 53 0.79 15.84 -11.60
CA ASP A 53 0.15 16.11 -10.30
C ASP A 53 0.66 15.12 -9.24
N LEU A 54 0.77 13.85 -9.58
CA LEU A 54 1.28 12.80 -8.70
C LEU A 54 2.72 13.07 -8.28
N LYS A 55 3.60 13.41 -9.23
CA LYS A 55 5.01 13.77 -8.95
C LYS A 55 5.09 14.96 -8.00
N ASN A 56 4.31 16.00 -8.26
CA ASN A 56 4.30 17.21 -7.44
C ASN A 56 3.76 16.95 -6.02
N ILE A 57 2.66 16.21 -5.90
CA ILE A 57 2.02 15.91 -4.60
C ILE A 57 2.88 15.01 -3.73
N LEU A 58 3.58 14.05 -4.34
CA LEU A 58 4.42 13.08 -3.64
C LEU A 58 5.89 13.51 -3.56
N ASN A 59 6.27 14.67 -4.13
CA ASN A 59 7.64 15.15 -4.24
C ASN A 59 8.58 14.10 -4.88
N ILE A 60 8.13 13.42 -5.94
CA ILE A 60 8.95 12.46 -6.68
C ILE A 60 10.00 13.25 -7.48
N PRO A 61 11.29 12.91 -7.38
CA PRO A 61 12.35 13.62 -8.12
C PRO A 61 12.07 13.66 -9.62
N SER A 62 12.41 14.78 -10.26
CA SER A 62 12.10 15.00 -11.70
C SER A 62 12.72 13.97 -12.63
N ASN A 63 13.92 13.46 -12.27
CA ASN A 63 14.65 12.44 -13.00
C ASN A 63 14.15 11.00 -12.78
N TYR A 64 13.13 10.80 -11.90
CA TYR A 64 12.48 9.50 -11.74
C TYR A 64 11.39 9.30 -12.79
N LYS A 65 11.27 8.09 -13.31
CA LYS A 65 10.22 7.72 -14.26
C LYS A 65 9.00 7.15 -13.53
N VAL A 66 7.82 7.66 -13.86
CA VAL A 66 6.54 7.12 -13.38
C VAL A 66 5.89 6.32 -14.51
N LEU A 67 5.47 5.10 -14.21
CA LEU A 67 4.82 4.18 -15.16
C LEU A 67 3.50 3.67 -14.60
N LEU A 68 2.56 3.42 -15.51
CA LEU A 68 1.31 2.74 -15.21
C LEU A 68 1.48 1.22 -15.39
N SER A 69 0.88 0.43 -14.52
CA SER A 69 0.83 -1.04 -14.62
C SER A 69 -0.61 -1.54 -14.55
N PRO A 70 -1.01 -2.52 -15.34
CA PRO A 70 -2.26 -3.23 -15.13
C PRO A 70 -2.21 -4.05 -13.83
N GLY A 71 -3.37 -4.45 -13.30
CA GLY A 71 -3.46 -5.40 -12.19
C GLY A 71 -3.09 -4.84 -10.82
N SER A 72 -3.32 -3.54 -10.59
CA SER A 72 -3.07 -2.84 -9.32
C SER A 72 -1.61 -2.98 -8.83
N CYS A 73 -1.36 -2.89 -7.53
CA CYS A 73 -0.04 -3.12 -6.95
C CYS A 73 0.51 -4.52 -7.29
N SER A 74 -0.34 -5.53 -7.44
CA SER A 74 0.11 -6.88 -7.76
C SER A 74 0.78 -6.95 -9.14
N GLY A 75 0.21 -6.30 -10.14
CA GLY A 75 0.84 -6.21 -11.46
C GLY A 75 2.10 -5.35 -11.46
N ALA A 76 2.09 -4.25 -10.70
CA ALA A 76 3.24 -3.36 -10.57
C ALA A 76 4.45 -4.07 -9.93
N ILE A 77 4.23 -4.77 -8.81
CA ILE A 77 5.33 -5.46 -8.12
C ILE A 77 5.86 -6.64 -8.94
N GLN A 78 4.99 -7.39 -9.61
CA GLN A 78 5.43 -8.45 -10.53
C GLN A 78 6.25 -7.88 -11.68
N SER A 79 5.84 -6.74 -12.27
CA SER A 79 6.63 -6.06 -13.31
C SER A 79 8.04 -5.74 -12.83
N VAL A 80 8.17 -5.22 -11.60
CA VAL A 80 9.47 -4.90 -10.99
C VAL A 80 10.28 -6.17 -10.70
N ILE A 81 9.68 -7.19 -10.07
CA ILE A 81 10.36 -8.44 -9.75
C ILE A 81 10.91 -9.10 -11.01
N TRP A 82 10.10 -9.24 -12.06
CA TRP A 82 10.49 -9.89 -13.30
C TRP A 82 11.52 -9.10 -14.08
N SER A 83 11.36 -7.79 -14.20
CA SER A 83 12.22 -6.97 -15.06
C SER A 83 13.53 -6.53 -14.39
N LEU A 84 13.53 -6.28 -13.07
CA LEU A 84 14.66 -5.66 -12.39
C LEU A 84 15.48 -6.63 -11.54
N LEU A 85 14.85 -7.61 -10.86
CA LEU A 85 15.52 -8.47 -9.88
C LEU A 85 16.17 -9.69 -10.53
N GLY A 86 17.00 -10.41 -9.76
CA GLY A 86 17.62 -11.69 -10.15
C GLY A 86 19.06 -11.62 -10.64
N LYS A 87 19.59 -10.43 -10.93
CA LYS A 87 21.02 -10.25 -11.27
C LYS A 87 21.91 -10.38 -10.03
N ARG A 88 21.42 -9.94 -8.89
CA ARG A 88 22.12 -9.97 -7.60
C ARG A 88 21.31 -10.81 -6.60
N ARG A 89 21.94 -11.20 -5.48
CA ARG A 89 21.23 -11.75 -4.32
C ARG A 89 20.27 -10.69 -3.79
N ILE A 90 19.11 -11.11 -3.30
CA ILE A 90 18.06 -10.22 -2.82
C ILE A 90 17.91 -10.41 -1.32
N THR A 91 18.10 -9.38 -0.51
CA THR A 91 17.73 -9.38 0.90
C THR A 91 16.25 -9.01 1.01
N SER A 92 15.40 -9.97 1.36
CA SER A 92 13.96 -9.81 1.50
C SER A 92 13.59 -9.63 2.97
N ILE A 93 12.97 -8.48 3.31
CA ILE A 93 12.52 -8.16 4.67
C ILE A 93 11.02 -8.49 4.78
N ILE A 94 10.66 -9.43 5.67
CA ILE A 94 9.32 -10.01 5.76
C ILE A 94 8.80 -9.89 7.20
N TYR A 95 7.70 -9.16 7.39
CA TYR A 95 7.00 -9.05 8.66
C TYR A 95 5.47 -9.05 8.52
N ASP A 96 5.00 -9.34 7.28
CA ASP A 96 3.59 -9.51 7.00
C ASP A 96 3.35 -10.46 5.82
N PHE A 97 2.05 -10.76 5.57
CA PHE A 97 1.64 -11.65 4.48
C PHE A 97 2.07 -11.14 3.08
N TRP A 98 2.07 -9.83 2.85
CA TRP A 98 2.42 -9.29 1.53
C TRP A 98 3.91 -9.44 1.24
N GLY A 99 4.76 -9.16 2.25
CA GLY A 99 6.19 -9.45 2.15
C GLY A 99 6.47 -10.92 1.90
N GLU A 100 5.77 -11.83 2.62
CA GLU A 100 5.87 -13.27 2.40
C GLU A 100 5.42 -13.66 0.97
N LYS A 101 4.29 -13.13 0.51
CA LYS A 101 3.76 -13.39 -0.84
C LYS A 101 4.76 -12.99 -1.93
N TRP A 102 5.32 -11.80 -1.85
CA TRP A 102 6.26 -11.31 -2.86
C TRP A 102 7.60 -12.04 -2.80
N SER A 103 8.10 -12.38 -1.61
CA SER A 103 9.28 -13.24 -1.45
C SER A 103 9.07 -14.61 -2.08
N ASN A 104 7.88 -15.19 -1.97
CA ASN A 104 7.54 -16.44 -2.61
C ASN A 104 7.49 -16.32 -4.15
N GLU A 105 7.03 -15.19 -4.71
CA GLU A 105 7.12 -14.94 -6.17
C GLU A 105 8.59 -14.86 -6.64
N ILE A 106 9.45 -14.18 -5.90
CA ILE A 106 10.91 -14.13 -6.16
C ILE A 106 11.51 -15.54 -6.12
N LYS A 107 11.10 -16.37 -5.15
CA LYS A 107 11.55 -17.77 -5.03
C LYS A 107 11.13 -18.63 -6.22
N LYS A 108 9.90 -18.46 -6.73
CA LYS A 108 9.42 -19.19 -7.93
C LYS A 108 10.28 -18.90 -9.17
N LEU A 109 10.83 -17.70 -9.28
CA LEU A 109 11.77 -17.33 -10.33
C LEU A 109 13.20 -17.88 -10.10
N LYS A 110 13.41 -18.65 -9.04
CA LYS A 110 14.71 -19.23 -8.64
C LYS A 110 15.80 -18.18 -8.40
N TYR A 111 15.42 -16.94 -8.02
CA TYR A 111 16.38 -15.92 -7.68
C TYR A 111 16.98 -16.15 -6.28
N LYS A 112 18.28 -15.91 -6.13
CA LYS A 112 18.98 -16.09 -4.85
C LYS A 112 18.47 -15.07 -3.83
N GLN A 113 17.95 -15.53 -2.70
CA GLN A 113 17.46 -14.69 -1.61
C GLN A 113 18.21 -14.92 -0.30
N GLU A 114 18.31 -13.86 0.48
CA GLU A 114 18.55 -13.86 1.91
C GLU A 114 17.24 -13.39 2.57
N ILE A 115 16.57 -14.26 3.32
CA ILE A 115 15.28 -13.95 3.93
C ILE A 115 15.49 -13.55 5.39
N ARG A 116 15.06 -12.34 5.73
CA ARG A 116 14.98 -11.84 7.11
C ARG A 116 13.52 -11.69 7.47
N SER A 117 13.00 -12.58 8.30
CA SER A 117 11.58 -12.64 8.59
C SER A 117 11.27 -12.66 10.07
N SER A 118 10.13 -12.03 10.43
CA SER A 118 9.54 -12.08 11.76
C SER A 118 8.03 -11.90 11.61
N LEU A 119 7.25 -12.95 11.92
CA LEU A 119 5.80 -12.93 11.76
C LEU A 119 5.04 -12.93 13.09
N ASN A 120 5.70 -12.55 14.18
CA ASN A 120 5.20 -12.58 15.56
C ASN A 120 5.00 -11.20 16.20
N GLY A 121 4.93 -10.13 15.38
CA GLY A 121 4.75 -8.76 15.85
C GLY A 121 6.05 -8.02 16.18
N ASN A 122 7.21 -8.63 15.98
CA ASN A 122 8.50 -7.95 16.04
C ASN A 122 8.98 -7.59 14.62
N MET A 123 9.84 -6.58 14.52
CA MET A 123 10.53 -6.27 13.26
C MET A 123 11.71 -7.23 13.07
N PRO A 124 11.96 -7.74 11.85
CA PRO A 124 13.20 -8.45 11.55
C PRO A 124 14.43 -7.58 11.77
N ILE A 125 15.60 -8.22 11.90
CA ILE A 125 16.87 -7.50 11.98
C ILE A 125 17.13 -6.75 10.66
N LEU A 126 17.28 -5.43 10.74
CA LEU A 126 17.43 -4.53 9.60
C LEU A 126 18.88 -4.06 9.37
N ASN A 127 19.76 -4.19 10.36
CA ASN A 127 21.18 -3.86 10.25
C ASN A 127 21.98 -4.93 9.50
N GLU A 128 23.23 -4.62 9.14
CA GLU A 128 24.18 -5.55 8.52
C GLU A 128 23.69 -6.12 7.17
N ILE A 129 23.00 -5.31 6.39
CA ILE A 129 22.63 -5.67 5.02
C ILE A 129 23.85 -5.50 4.11
N CYS A 130 24.14 -6.53 3.31
CA CYS A 130 25.21 -6.47 2.34
C CYS A 130 24.89 -5.41 1.26
N PRO A 131 25.71 -4.36 1.09
CA PRO A 131 25.42 -3.27 0.14
C PRO A 131 25.32 -3.71 -1.32
N SER A 132 25.91 -4.85 -1.68
CA SER A 132 25.85 -5.40 -3.04
C SER A 132 24.56 -6.19 -3.32
N ASN A 133 23.78 -6.56 -2.30
CA ASN A 133 22.51 -7.21 -2.47
C ASN A 133 21.45 -6.22 -2.95
N ASP A 134 20.52 -6.67 -3.79
CA ASP A 134 19.27 -5.96 -3.98
C ASP A 134 18.43 -6.08 -2.69
N ILE A 135 17.68 -5.05 -2.34
CA ILE A 135 16.81 -5.05 -1.14
C ILE A 135 15.36 -5.06 -1.59
N PHE A 136 14.55 -5.91 -0.96
CA PHE A 136 13.12 -5.98 -1.19
C PHE A 136 12.34 -5.93 0.13
N PHE A 137 11.36 -5.03 0.23
CA PHE A 137 10.48 -4.96 1.39
C PHE A 137 9.12 -4.35 1.07
N VAL A 138 8.13 -4.63 1.92
CA VAL A 138 6.83 -3.94 1.96
C VAL A 138 6.91 -2.89 3.06
N TRP A 139 6.70 -1.60 2.76
CA TRP A 139 6.85 -0.53 3.75
C TRP A 139 5.81 -0.64 4.88
N THR A 140 4.55 -0.90 4.52
CA THR A 140 3.48 -1.12 5.50
C THR A 140 2.74 -2.42 5.22
N GLY A 141 2.86 -3.37 6.13
CA GLY A 141 2.18 -4.65 6.11
C GLY A 141 0.73 -4.53 6.57
N THR A 142 -0.19 -4.34 5.65
CA THR A 142 -1.62 -4.18 5.98
C THR A 142 -2.27 -5.44 6.54
N SER A 143 -1.65 -6.59 6.44
CA SER A 143 -2.17 -7.83 7.03
C SER A 143 -1.93 -7.92 8.54
N THR A 144 -0.95 -7.19 9.04
CA THR A 144 -0.52 -7.24 10.45
C THR A 144 -0.50 -5.88 11.15
N GLY A 145 -0.76 -4.79 10.41
CA GLY A 145 -0.69 -3.43 10.97
C GLY A 145 0.71 -3.00 11.38
N MET A 146 1.74 -3.65 10.84
CA MET A 146 3.14 -3.28 11.05
C MET A 146 3.67 -2.39 9.93
N SER A 147 4.63 -1.56 10.22
CA SER A 147 5.27 -0.67 9.25
C SER A 147 6.73 -0.44 9.60
N ILE A 148 7.57 -0.29 8.61
CA ILE A 148 8.91 0.27 8.79
C ILE A 148 8.75 1.73 9.25
N ASP A 149 9.49 2.09 10.29
CA ASP A 149 9.49 3.44 10.85
C ASP A 149 10.22 4.42 9.92
N ASN A 150 11.44 4.05 9.53
CA ASN A 150 12.27 4.82 8.61
C ASN A 150 13.18 3.87 7.81
N ILE A 151 13.84 4.37 6.79
CA ILE A 151 14.74 3.58 5.94
C ILE A 151 16.23 3.94 6.11
N SER A 152 16.61 4.49 7.28
CA SER A 152 18.01 4.79 7.61
C SER A 152 18.90 3.54 7.72
N TRP A 153 18.29 2.37 7.93
CA TRP A 153 18.96 1.07 7.93
C TRP A 153 19.50 0.63 6.56
N ILE A 154 19.04 1.25 5.47
CA ILE A 154 19.59 1.00 4.13
C ILE A 154 20.99 1.61 4.07
N PRO A 155 22.03 0.81 3.73
CA PRO A 155 23.41 1.30 3.68
C PRO A 155 23.58 2.53 2.77
N ASN A 156 24.34 3.51 3.21
CA ASN A 156 24.62 4.70 2.39
C ASN A 156 25.41 4.37 1.11
N ASN A 157 26.21 3.31 1.13
CA ASN A 157 26.99 2.78 0.00
C ASN A 157 26.23 1.68 -0.75
N GLN A 158 24.89 1.67 -0.73
CA GLN A 158 24.06 0.66 -1.37
C GLN A 158 24.26 0.64 -2.90
N THR A 159 24.88 -0.43 -3.42
CA THR A 159 25.09 -0.63 -4.86
C THR A 159 24.02 -1.52 -5.51
N GLY A 160 23.39 -2.40 -4.74
CA GLY A 160 22.18 -3.12 -5.17
C GLY A 160 20.97 -2.18 -5.28
N ILE A 161 19.96 -2.55 -6.06
CA ILE A 161 18.73 -1.76 -6.15
C ILE A 161 17.83 -1.99 -4.93
N VAL A 162 17.11 -0.93 -4.54
CA VAL A 162 16.16 -0.97 -3.43
C VAL A 162 14.74 -0.92 -3.96
N VAL A 163 13.98 -1.98 -3.70
CA VAL A 163 12.59 -2.17 -4.16
C VAL A 163 11.64 -2.17 -2.98
N SER A 164 10.61 -1.34 -3.03
CA SER A 164 9.58 -1.30 -1.99
C SER A 164 8.16 -1.26 -2.55
N ASP A 165 7.27 -2.08 -1.95
CA ASP A 165 5.83 -1.90 -2.03
C ASP A 165 5.41 -0.86 -0.99
N ILE A 166 5.05 0.34 -1.47
CA ILE A 166 4.65 1.47 -0.61
C ILE A 166 3.13 1.70 -0.62
N THR A 167 2.33 0.77 -1.14
CA THR A 167 0.88 0.92 -1.36
C THR A 167 0.14 1.42 -0.13
N SER A 168 0.49 0.95 1.05
CA SER A 168 -0.19 1.31 2.30
C SER A 168 0.56 2.35 3.13
N SER A 169 1.57 2.99 2.53
CA SER A 169 2.39 4.04 3.15
C SER A 169 2.29 5.35 2.40
N VAL A 170 2.29 5.28 1.06
CA VAL A 170 2.19 6.46 0.19
C VAL A 170 0.94 7.28 0.52
N PHE A 171 1.03 8.59 0.40
CA PHE A 171 0.02 9.58 0.79
C PHE A 171 -0.21 9.74 2.32
N MET A 172 0.46 8.96 3.16
CA MET A 172 0.36 9.06 4.63
C MET A 172 1.72 9.18 5.31
N ASN A 173 2.75 8.59 4.72
CA ASN A 173 4.13 8.67 5.17
C ASN A 173 4.97 9.48 4.16
N ARG A 174 5.95 10.23 4.68
CA ARG A 174 6.98 10.82 3.82
C ARG A 174 7.83 9.70 3.23
N ILE A 175 8.00 9.70 1.92
CA ILE A 175 8.84 8.74 1.20
C ILE A 175 10.21 9.39 0.91
N GLU A 176 11.28 8.75 1.30
CA GLU A 176 12.66 9.14 0.99
C GLU A 176 13.05 8.55 -0.37
N TRP A 177 12.62 9.23 -1.44
CA TRP A 177 12.76 8.72 -2.81
C TRP A 177 14.20 8.39 -3.19
N GLU A 178 15.17 9.15 -2.70
CA GLU A 178 16.59 9.00 -3.01
C GLU A 178 17.17 7.67 -2.53
N LYS A 179 16.50 7.02 -1.57
CA LYS A 179 16.87 5.68 -1.08
C LYS A 179 16.13 4.54 -1.77
N LEU A 180 15.15 4.85 -2.64
CA LEU A 180 14.35 3.85 -3.34
C LEU A 180 14.67 3.86 -4.83
N ASP A 181 15.03 2.71 -5.38
CA ASP A 181 15.26 2.56 -6.82
C ASP A 181 14.01 2.17 -7.59
N ALA A 182 13.14 1.35 -6.98
CA ALA A 182 11.83 1.03 -7.52
C ALA A 182 10.79 1.01 -6.40
N ALA A 183 9.86 1.95 -6.45
CA ALA A 183 8.72 1.98 -5.54
C ALA A 183 7.44 1.66 -6.31
N VAL A 184 6.59 0.79 -5.75
CA VAL A 184 5.31 0.44 -6.36
C VAL A 184 4.16 0.73 -5.41
N PHE A 185 3.04 1.15 -5.99
CA PHE A 185 1.80 1.35 -5.23
C PHE A 185 0.58 1.30 -6.13
N SER A 186 -0.58 1.30 -5.51
CA SER A 186 -1.87 1.51 -6.16
C SER A 186 -2.76 2.39 -5.29
N TRP A 187 -3.74 3.03 -5.90
CA TRP A 187 -4.42 4.17 -5.32
C TRP A 187 -5.71 3.87 -4.55
N GLN A 188 -6.07 2.59 -4.39
CA GLN A 188 -7.27 2.16 -3.67
C GLN A 188 -7.12 2.18 -2.13
N LYS A 189 -6.06 2.76 -1.59
CA LYS A 189 -5.75 2.81 -0.15
C LYS A 189 -5.99 4.22 0.42
N ALA A 190 -4.95 4.99 0.65
CA ALA A 190 -5.01 6.25 1.40
C ALA A 190 -6.02 7.25 0.86
N ILE A 191 -6.13 7.42 -0.43
CA ILE A 191 -7.04 8.40 -1.06
C ILE A 191 -8.41 7.84 -1.41
N GLY A 192 -8.64 6.53 -1.18
CA GLY A 192 -9.95 5.89 -1.39
C GLY A 192 -10.41 5.80 -2.84
N SER A 193 -9.50 5.82 -3.81
CA SER A 193 -9.84 5.65 -5.23
C SER A 193 -10.13 4.19 -5.58
N GLU A 194 -10.71 3.93 -6.76
CA GLU A 194 -10.93 2.57 -7.24
C GLU A 194 -9.63 1.88 -7.63
N SER A 195 -9.52 0.59 -7.33
CA SER A 195 -8.41 -0.24 -7.81
C SER A 195 -8.51 -0.45 -9.33
N GLN A 196 -7.48 -0.78 -9.98
CA GLN A 196 -7.35 -1.25 -11.37
C GLN A 196 -5.90 -1.16 -11.81
N HIS A 197 -5.24 -0.04 -11.50
CA HIS A 197 -3.90 0.25 -11.97
C HIS A 197 -2.90 0.27 -10.82
N GLY A 198 -1.68 -0.14 -11.10
CA GLY A 198 -0.52 0.08 -10.28
C GLY A 198 0.34 1.21 -10.82
N ILE A 199 1.02 1.88 -9.94
CA ILE A 199 2.05 2.88 -10.26
C ILE A 199 3.41 2.29 -9.91
N ILE A 200 4.37 2.50 -10.81
CA ILE A 200 5.77 2.15 -10.62
C ILE A 200 6.59 3.42 -10.75
N VAL A 201 7.40 3.71 -9.75
CA VAL A 201 8.34 4.84 -9.73
C VAL A 201 9.74 4.27 -9.79
N LEU A 202 10.53 4.66 -10.80
CA LEU A 202 11.88 4.14 -11.06
C LEU A 202 12.92 5.25 -10.98
N SER A 203 13.98 5.02 -10.20
CA SER A 203 15.17 5.87 -10.17
C SER A 203 16.00 5.74 -11.45
N PRO A 204 16.93 6.67 -11.72
CA PRO A 204 17.92 6.49 -12.80
C PRO A 204 18.69 5.17 -12.69
N LYS A 205 19.08 4.75 -11.48
CA LYS A 205 19.79 3.49 -11.23
C LYS A 205 18.92 2.26 -11.60
N ALA A 206 17.61 2.30 -11.32
CA ALA A 206 16.69 1.25 -11.77
C ALA A 206 16.54 1.23 -13.30
N LEU A 207 16.52 2.40 -13.95
CA LEU A 207 16.47 2.48 -15.41
C LEU A 207 17.72 1.91 -16.06
N ASP A 208 18.90 2.13 -15.48
CA ASP A 208 20.15 1.50 -15.96
C ASP A 208 20.12 -0.01 -15.76
N ARG A 209 19.61 -0.50 -14.62
CA ARG A 209 19.39 -1.92 -14.39
C ARG A 209 18.44 -2.55 -15.43
N LEU A 210 17.40 -1.85 -15.88
CA LEU A 210 16.52 -2.32 -16.96
C LEU A 210 17.28 -2.52 -18.25
N LYS A 211 18.16 -1.58 -18.64
CA LYS A 211 19.02 -1.69 -19.84
C LYS A 211 19.92 -2.93 -19.75
N GLU A 212 20.52 -3.17 -18.59
CA GLU A 212 21.35 -4.36 -18.33
C GLU A 212 20.57 -5.68 -18.43
N ASN A 213 19.28 -5.65 -18.05
CA ASN A 213 18.38 -6.80 -18.04
C ASN A 213 17.59 -6.97 -19.36
N LYS A 214 17.88 -6.21 -20.41
CA LYS A 214 17.11 -6.17 -21.68
C LYS A 214 16.87 -7.54 -22.32
N LYS A 215 17.77 -8.52 -22.10
CA LYS A 215 17.65 -9.89 -22.66
C LYS A 215 16.82 -10.85 -21.81
N LYS A 216 16.27 -10.42 -20.67
CA LYS A 216 15.43 -11.28 -19.85
C LYS A 216 14.11 -11.58 -20.55
N LEU A 217 13.68 -12.84 -20.47
CA LEU A 217 12.33 -13.23 -20.88
C LEU A 217 11.33 -12.75 -19.82
N VAL A 218 10.54 -11.76 -20.19
CA VAL A 218 9.48 -11.18 -19.36
C VAL A 218 8.20 -11.15 -20.19
N PRO A 219 7.05 -11.59 -19.65
CA PRO A 219 5.78 -11.47 -20.37
C PRO A 219 5.48 -10.00 -20.71
N ASN A 220 5.09 -9.71 -21.95
CA ASN A 220 4.92 -8.35 -22.48
C ASN A 220 4.11 -7.42 -21.57
N ILE A 221 3.06 -7.95 -20.95
CA ILE A 221 2.15 -7.15 -20.10
C ILE A 221 2.82 -6.65 -18.81
N ILE A 222 3.92 -7.24 -18.37
CA ILE A 222 4.69 -6.87 -17.19
C ILE A 222 6.13 -6.45 -17.50
N ASP A 223 6.53 -6.45 -18.79
CA ASP A 223 7.89 -6.05 -19.20
C ASP A 223 8.07 -4.54 -19.14
N LEU A 224 8.95 -4.08 -18.27
CA LEU A 224 9.27 -2.67 -18.11
C LEU A 224 10.16 -2.11 -19.24
N ASN A 225 10.86 -2.94 -20.00
CA ASN A 225 11.69 -2.50 -21.13
C ASN A 225 10.85 -2.04 -22.32
N ASN A 226 9.73 -2.73 -22.58
CA ASN A 226 8.87 -2.47 -23.72
C ASN A 226 7.64 -1.65 -23.35
N ARG A 227 7.68 -0.96 -22.21
CA ARG A 227 6.50 -0.30 -21.70
C ARG A 227 6.24 1.04 -22.37
N GLU A 228 5.19 1.06 -23.15
CA GLU A 228 4.50 2.29 -23.56
C GLU A 228 3.85 2.94 -22.31
N LYS A 229 3.48 4.22 -22.42
CA LYS A 229 2.76 4.94 -21.36
C LYS A 229 1.49 4.20 -20.94
N ILE A 230 0.75 3.67 -21.92
CA ILE A 230 -0.46 2.88 -21.75
C ILE A 230 -0.27 1.58 -22.52
N ILE A 231 0.07 0.51 -21.81
CA ILE A 231 0.40 -0.78 -22.44
C ILE A 231 -0.82 -1.58 -22.88
N ASN A 232 -1.93 -1.45 -22.15
CA ASN A 232 -3.21 -2.14 -22.44
C ASN A 232 -4.35 -1.13 -22.29
N THR A 233 -5.55 -1.51 -22.72
CA THR A 233 -6.74 -0.65 -22.55
C THR A 233 -7.04 -0.46 -21.06
N PRO A 234 -6.88 0.77 -20.53
CA PRO A 234 -7.12 1.06 -19.12
C PRO A 234 -8.61 1.40 -18.90
N SER A 235 -9.02 1.41 -17.64
CA SER A 235 -10.31 1.96 -17.23
C SER A 235 -10.20 3.50 -17.12
N LEU A 236 -10.82 4.21 -18.06
CA LEU A 236 -10.87 5.68 -18.05
C LEU A 236 -11.70 6.20 -16.86
N LEU A 237 -12.70 5.43 -16.43
CA LEU A 237 -13.46 5.73 -15.22
C LEU A 237 -12.59 5.71 -13.97
N CYS A 238 -11.67 4.76 -13.87
CA CYS A 238 -10.72 4.70 -12.75
C CYS A 238 -9.72 5.87 -12.78
N PHE A 239 -9.35 6.38 -13.95
CA PHE A 239 -8.54 7.60 -14.03
C PHE A 239 -9.30 8.83 -13.55
N SER A 240 -10.56 8.97 -13.95
CA SER A 240 -11.41 10.07 -13.48
C SER A 240 -11.60 10.02 -11.95
N ASP A 241 -11.88 8.83 -11.42
CA ASP A 241 -11.98 8.59 -9.97
C ASP A 241 -10.66 8.91 -9.24
N PHE A 242 -9.53 8.48 -9.81
CA PHE A 242 -8.23 8.78 -9.22
C PHE A 242 -7.95 10.28 -9.19
N ARG A 243 -8.21 11.00 -10.29
CA ARG A 243 -8.03 12.47 -10.36
C ARG A 243 -8.91 13.19 -9.35
N PHE A 244 -10.17 12.75 -9.19
CA PHE A 244 -11.06 13.28 -8.15
C PHE A 244 -10.46 13.11 -6.75
N CYS A 245 -10.06 11.90 -6.41
CA CYS A 245 -9.51 11.56 -5.10
C CYS A 245 -8.16 12.28 -4.83
N LEU A 246 -7.33 12.43 -5.87
CA LEU A 246 -6.06 13.16 -5.79
C LEU A 246 -6.28 14.66 -5.53
N SER A 247 -7.24 15.26 -6.23
CA SER A 247 -7.64 16.65 -6.01
C SER A 247 -8.22 16.86 -4.62
N TRP A 248 -9.09 15.97 -4.16
CA TRP A 248 -9.60 15.99 -2.79
C TRP A 248 -8.45 15.94 -1.76
N TYR A 249 -7.50 15.03 -1.93
CA TYR A 249 -6.35 14.91 -1.05
C TYR A 249 -5.51 16.20 -1.00
N LYS A 250 -5.21 16.79 -2.16
CA LYS A 250 -4.50 18.06 -2.29
C LYS A 250 -5.23 19.19 -1.56
N ASN A 251 -6.53 19.31 -1.77
CA ASN A 251 -7.37 20.37 -1.18
C ASN A 251 -7.53 20.23 0.35
N LYS A 252 -7.34 19.00 0.90
CA LYS A 252 -7.32 18.78 2.36
C LYS A 252 -5.99 19.15 3.03
N GLY A 253 -4.95 19.46 2.27
CA GLY A 253 -3.62 19.80 2.76
C GLY A 253 -2.57 18.69 2.57
N GLY A 254 -2.84 17.71 1.72
CA GLY A 254 -1.87 16.72 1.27
C GLY A 254 -1.29 15.87 2.41
N LEU A 255 0.01 15.61 2.34
CA LEU A 255 0.71 14.70 3.25
C LEU A 255 0.62 15.11 4.72
N ASN A 256 0.80 16.40 5.03
CA ASN A 256 0.81 16.87 6.42
C ASN A 256 -0.56 16.64 7.08
N TRP A 257 -1.63 16.97 6.37
CA TRP A 257 -2.99 16.71 6.82
C TRP A 257 -3.25 15.21 6.98
N ALA A 258 -2.91 14.39 5.97
CA ALA A 258 -3.17 12.96 5.97
C ALA A 258 -2.41 12.25 7.10
N ASN A 259 -1.13 12.58 7.30
CA ASN A 259 -0.31 12.03 8.38
C ASN A 259 -0.91 12.34 9.76
N LYS A 260 -1.25 13.63 10.00
CA LYS A 260 -1.91 14.04 11.24
C LYS A 260 -3.23 13.29 11.44
N LYS A 261 -4.07 13.23 10.41
CA LYS A 261 -5.36 12.54 10.44
C LYS A 261 -5.22 11.07 10.80
N CYS A 262 -4.26 10.36 10.22
CA CYS A 262 -3.99 8.95 10.53
C CYS A 262 -3.50 8.77 11.97
N LYS A 263 -2.62 9.65 12.45
CA LYS A 263 -2.17 9.65 13.85
C LYS A 263 -3.32 9.83 14.83
N ASP A 264 -4.20 10.80 14.55
CA ASP A 264 -5.39 11.07 15.38
C ASP A 264 -6.37 9.88 15.38
N ASN A 265 -6.60 9.26 14.22
CA ASN A 265 -7.42 8.05 14.10
C ASN A 265 -6.80 6.87 14.85
N ARG A 266 -5.48 6.66 14.69
CA ARG A 266 -4.74 5.60 15.37
C ARG A 266 -4.81 5.75 16.90
N LEU A 267 -4.68 6.97 17.40
CA LEU A 267 -4.71 7.25 18.84
C LEU A 267 -6.06 6.85 19.47
N VAL A 268 -7.17 6.97 18.74
CA VAL A 268 -8.48 6.50 19.22
C VAL A 268 -8.44 5.00 19.49
N LEU A 269 -7.94 4.23 18.53
CA LEU A 269 -7.88 2.78 18.63
C LEU A 269 -6.82 2.30 19.65
N ASP A 270 -5.68 2.99 19.75
CA ASP A 270 -4.68 2.66 20.76
C ASP A 270 -5.27 2.82 22.18
N LYS A 271 -5.98 3.92 22.46
CA LYS A 271 -6.68 4.13 23.74
C LYS A 271 -7.75 3.06 23.99
N TRP A 272 -8.52 2.71 22.97
CA TRP A 272 -9.53 1.66 23.10
C TRP A 272 -8.90 0.31 23.48
N VAL A 273 -7.80 -0.06 22.87
CA VAL A 273 -7.12 -1.34 23.15
C VAL A 273 -6.44 -1.32 24.52
N GLU A 274 -5.84 -0.18 24.93
CA GLU A 274 -5.26 -0.01 26.25
C GLU A 274 -6.28 -0.16 27.39
N SER A 275 -7.54 0.23 27.14
CA SER A 275 -8.67 0.06 28.10
C SER A 275 -9.41 -1.26 27.95
N ASN A 276 -8.92 -2.21 27.14
CA ASN A 276 -9.64 -3.45 26.79
C ASN A 276 -8.87 -4.70 27.23
N ASP A 277 -9.47 -5.50 28.10
CA ASP A 277 -8.85 -6.73 28.62
C ASP A 277 -8.77 -7.89 27.64
N TYR A 278 -9.50 -7.83 26.51
CA TYR A 278 -9.61 -8.91 25.54
C TYR A 278 -8.71 -8.71 24.31
N LEU A 279 -8.12 -7.51 24.13
CA LEU A 279 -7.36 -7.16 22.95
C LEU A 279 -5.94 -6.72 23.30
N GLU A 280 -5.02 -6.95 22.37
CA GLU A 280 -3.66 -6.42 22.43
C GLU A 280 -3.17 -6.04 21.02
N ASN A 281 -2.23 -5.11 20.93
CA ASN A 281 -1.61 -4.76 19.65
C ASN A 281 -0.75 -5.92 19.14
N PHE A 282 -0.88 -6.27 17.86
CA PHE A 282 0.01 -7.24 17.22
C PHE A 282 1.45 -6.73 17.19
N ALA A 283 1.66 -5.51 16.67
CA ALA A 283 2.99 -4.87 16.68
C ALA A 283 3.41 -4.55 18.10
N LYS A 284 4.44 -5.23 18.59
CA LYS A 284 4.91 -5.13 19.99
C LYS A 284 5.52 -3.78 20.30
N GLU A 285 6.34 -3.24 19.40
CA GLU A 285 6.91 -1.92 19.55
C GLU A 285 6.04 -0.85 18.88
N LYS A 286 5.76 0.23 19.61
CA LYS A 286 4.89 1.32 19.15
C LYS A 286 5.40 1.99 17.85
N LYS A 287 6.71 2.12 17.68
CA LYS A 287 7.31 2.72 16.48
C LYS A 287 7.04 1.94 15.19
N TYR A 288 6.77 0.63 15.29
CA TYR A 288 6.47 -0.24 14.15
C TYR A 288 4.97 -0.41 13.90
N ARG A 289 4.12 0.30 14.60
CA ARG A 289 2.68 0.30 14.36
C ARG A 289 2.36 1.20 13.16
N ALA A 290 1.69 0.65 12.16
CA ALA A 290 1.31 1.37 10.95
C ALA A 290 0.35 2.53 11.22
N LEU A 291 0.46 3.61 10.48
CA LEU A 291 -0.51 4.73 10.52
C LEU A 291 -1.83 4.35 9.83
N SER A 292 -1.75 3.53 8.80
CA SER A 292 -2.88 3.24 7.90
C SER A 292 -3.79 2.12 8.37
N THR A 293 -3.25 1.15 9.13
CA THR A 293 -3.97 -0.04 9.56
C THR A 293 -3.61 -0.37 10.99
N SER A 294 -4.61 -0.52 11.83
CA SER A 294 -4.46 -1.07 13.16
C SER A 294 -4.79 -2.55 13.16
N TYR A 295 -4.00 -3.36 13.84
CA TYR A 295 -4.22 -4.79 13.98
C TYR A 295 -4.10 -5.21 15.43
N PHE A 296 -5.17 -5.83 15.95
CA PHE A 296 -5.30 -6.23 17.34
C PHE A 296 -5.56 -7.72 17.43
N LEU A 297 -4.84 -8.41 18.30
CA LEU A 297 -5.05 -9.80 18.61
C LEU A 297 -6.10 -9.95 19.72
N PHE A 298 -6.85 -11.03 19.65
CA PHE A 298 -7.62 -11.49 20.80
C PHE A 298 -6.69 -12.24 21.76
N LYS A 299 -6.70 -11.84 23.02
CA LYS A 299 -6.03 -12.60 24.09
C LYS A 299 -6.70 -13.96 24.26
N ASN A 300 -5.95 -14.98 24.70
CA ASN A 300 -6.36 -16.40 24.78
C ASN A 300 -7.66 -16.70 25.55
N LYS A 301 -8.28 -15.70 26.16
CA LYS A 301 -9.54 -15.83 26.92
C LYS A 301 -10.81 -15.85 26.05
N VAL A 302 -10.69 -15.58 24.73
CA VAL A 302 -11.86 -15.46 23.85
C VAL A 302 -11.90 -16.62 22.86
N ARG A 303 -13.01 -17.36 22.84
CA ARG A 303 -13.19 -18.49 21.91
C ARG A 303 -13.47 -18.01 20.50
N LYS A 304 -12.86 -18.66 19.49
CA LYS A 304 -13.04 -18.33 18.06
C LYS A 304 -14.51 -18.21 17.66
N LYS A 305 -15.37 -19.11 18.12
CA LYS A 305 -16.82 -19.08 17.83
C LYS A 305 -17.50 -17.80 18.34
N GLU A 306 -17.05 -17.26 19.45
CA GLU A 306 -17.58 -16.00 20.02
C GLU A 306 -17.12 -14.81 19.20
N ILE A 307 -15.86 -14.81 18.77
CA ILE A 307 -15.30 -13.76 17.90
C ILE A 307 -16.07 -13.69 16.57
N GLU A 308 -16.35 -14.84 15.94
CA GLU A 308 -17.12 -14.88 14.68
C GLU A 308 -18.56 -14.38 14.87
N LYS A 309 -19.19 -14.65 16.00
CA LYS A 309 -20.52 -14.09 16.32
C LYS A 309 -20.46 -12.56 16.44
N VAL A 310 -19.41 -12.01 17.04
CA VAL A 310 -19.22 -10.56 17.14
C VAL A 310 -19.08 -9.94 15.76
N PHE A 311 -18.22 -10.49 14.89
CA PHE A 311 -18.06 -9.99 13.52
C PHE A 311 -19.37 -10.02 12.74
N SER A 312 -20.08 -11.14 12.76
CA SER A 312 -21.36 -11.27 12.07
C SER A 312 -22.41 -10.28 12.61
N PHE A 313 -22.42 -10.03 13.91
CA PHE A 313 -23.30 -9.04 14.52
C PHE A 313 -22.94 -7.61 14.07
N LEU A 314 -21.67 -7.23 14.03
CA LEU A 314 -21.23 -5.91 13.59
C LEU A 314 -21.56 -5.66 12.10
N GLU A 315 -21.41 -6.66 11.26
CA GLU A 315 -21.81 -6.61 9.85
C GLU A 315 -23.32 -6.49 9.67
N TYR A 316 -24.10 -7.34 10.37
CA TYR A 316 -25.56 -7.34 10.32
C TYR A 316 -26.16 -6.00 10.77
N GLU A 317 -25.61 -5.40 11.84
CA GLU A 317 -26.06 -4.11 12.36
C GLU A 317 -25.51 -2.91 11.58
N ASN A 318 -24.72 -3.12 10.51
CA ASN A 318 -24.05 -2.08 9.73
C ASN A 318 -23.14 -1.17 10.58
N ILE A 319 -22.39 -1.76 11.51
CA ILE A 319 -21.48 -1.05 12.40
C ILE A 319 -20.06 -1.07 11.85
N ALA A 320 -19.57 -2.24 11.43
CA ALA A 320 -18.24 -2.38 10.85
C ALA A 320 -18.17 -3.54 9.86
N TYR A 321 -17.67 -3.26 8.67
CA TYR A 321 -17.43 -4.22 7.61
C TYR A 321 -15.93 -4.51 7.46
N ASP A 322 -15.61 -5.73 7.04
CA ASP A 322 -14.27 -6.17 6.59
C ASP A 322 -13.16 -5.99 7.63
N ILE A 323 -13.50 -6.07 8.92
CA ILE A 323 -12.54 -5.92 10.02
C ILE A 323 -11.90 -7.23 10.48
N ARG A 324 -12.22 -8.36 9.83
CA ARG A 324 -11.60 -9.66 10.14
C ARG A 324 -10.12 -9.69 9.79
N SER A 325 -9.40 -10.60 10.43
CA SER A 325 -8.02 -10.92 10.07
C SER A 325 -7.89 -11.34 8.61
N TYR A 326 -6.76 -11.02 8.00
CA TYR A 326 -6.50 -11.30 6.60
C TYR A 326 -5.78 -12.64 6.42
N ARG A 327 -6.41 -13.57 5.68
CA ARG A 327 -5.84 -14.87 5.29
C ARG A 327 -5.10 -15.59 6.44
N LYS A 328 -3.74 -15.70 6.34
CA LYS A 328 -2.87 -16.38 7.29
C LYS A 328 -2.49 -15.55 8.52
N ALA A 329 -2.93 -14.30 8.61
CA ALA A 329 -2.67 -13.50 9.80
C ALA A 329 -3.35 -14.13 11.03
N PRO A 330 -2.78 -14.01 12.23
CA PRO A 330 -3.40 -14.50 13.46
C PRO A 330 -4.82 -13.98 13.62
N LEU A 331 -5.67 -14.69 14.38
CA LEU A 331 -7.05 -14.26 14.62
C LEU A 331 -7.07 -12.91 15.35
N GLY A 332 -7.69 -11.91 14.74
CA GLY A 332 -7.67 -10.54 15.25
C GLY A 332 -8.63 -9.60 14.55
N ILE A 333 -8.62 -8.36 14.97
CA ILE A 333 -9.38 -7.25 14.39
C ILE A 333 -8.43 -6.37 13.58
N ARG A 334 -8.80 -6.10 12.32
CA ARG A 334 -8.03 -5.25 11.41
C ARG A 334 -8.88 -4.06 11.00
N ILE A 335 -8.48 -2.85 11.38
CA ILE A 335 -9.22 -1.63 11.12
C ILE A 335 -8.36 -0.68 10.30
N TRP A 336 -8.89 -0.21 9.17
CA TRP A 336 -8.26 0.85 8.40
C TRP A 336 -8.39 2.18 9.13
N THR A 337 -7.30 2.92 9.26
CA THR A 337 -7.21 4.22 9.96
C THR A 337 -6.76 5.35 9.03
N GLY A 338 -6.77 5.10 7.71
CA GLY A 338 -6.33 6.05 6.70
C GLY A 338 -7.16 7.33 6.61
N PRO A 339 -6.76 8.27 5.72
CA PRO A 339 -7.29 9.63 5.71
C PRO A 339 -8.78 9.76 5.42
N THR A 340 -9.39 8.76 4.74
CA THR A 340 -10.82 8.74 4.42
C THR A 340 -11.72 8.35 5.60
N ILE A 341 -11.13 7.82 6.70
CA ILE A 341 -11.88 7.43 7.90
C ILE A 341 -12.14 8.65 8.79
N LEU A 342 -13.36 8.80 9.24
CA LEU A 342 -13.70 9.85 10.20
C LEU A 342 -13.43 9.39 11.62
N LYS A 343 -12.79 10.26 12.42
CA LYS A 343 -12.50 9.98 13.83
C LYS A 343 -13.75 9.57 14.62
N LYS A 344 -14.88 10.19 14.34
CA LYS A 344 -16.17 9.88 14.99
C LYS A 344 -16.71 8.48 14.67
N ASP A 345 -16.29 7.87 13.54
CA ASP A 345 -16.69 6.52 13.17
C ASP A 345 -15.83 5.45 13.89
N LEU A 346 -14.77 5.87 14.59
CA LEU A 346 -13.88 4.99 15.39
C LEU A 346 -14.21 5.02 16.89
N ASN A 347 -14.99 6.00 17.35
CA ASN A 347 -15.46 6.11 18.74
C ASN A 347 -16.72 5.25 18.93
#